data_5f08dc5d55e4e92cdaec796e067b9c78
#
_entry.id   5f08dc5d55e4e92cdaec796e067b9c78
#
_cell.length_a   1.000
_cell.length_b   1.000
_cell.length_c   1.000
_cell.angle_alpha   90.00
_cell.angle_beta   90.00
_cell.angle_gamma   90.00
#
_symmetry.space_group_name_H-M   'P 1'
#
loop_
_entity.id
_entity.type
_entity.pdbx_description
1 polymer ?
#
loop_
_entity_poly.entity_id
_entity_poly.type
_entity_poly.pdbx_seq_one_letter_code
_entity_poly.pdbx_strand_id
1 'polypeptide(L)'
;SLEIQVLVPIQEHNEFNFNLLKIESRLKQDSYFVHMAKKTYPDNEPYFAITASIASFERTLVSNQSRFDYYLNGLGTLNDQERLGMELFFSAKTNCSHCHGGFNFTDYSFSNNGAVTIKNDSGRYRITHLTSDIGQFKVPSLRNVALTAPYMHDGSIGSLKEVLVSYNKGGNNKAYTQNHLIKELQLSDKELAQLEAFLNTLTDYNFIQNPKFKH
;
A
#
# COMPACT_ATOMS: atom_id res chain seq x y z
N SER A 1 8.11 -5.05 -13.98
CA SER A 1 9.00 -3.96 -13.48
C SER A 1 8.21 -2.69 -13.24
N LEU A 2 8.75 -1.73 -12.50
CA LEU A 2 8.11 -0.43 -12.28
C LEU A 2 7.91 0.33 -13.59
N GLU A 3 8.83 0.22 -14.55
CA GLU A 3 8.72 0.84 -15.87
C GLU A 3 7.46 0.40 -16.64
N ILE A 4 7.08 -0.87 -16.49
CA ILE A 4 5.85 -1.41 -17.10
C ILE A 4 4.63 -0.98 -16.28
N GLN A 5 4.75 -0.96 -14.96
CA GLN A 5 3.66 -0.55 -14.07
C GLN A 5 3.21 0.89 -14.34
N VAL A 6 4.14 1.81 -14.60
CA VAL A 6 3.85 3.22 -14.95
C VAL A 6 2.89 3.36 -16.13
N LEU A 7 2.92 2.43 -17.08
CA LEU A 7 2.06 2.48 -18.28
C LEU A 7 0.59 2.25 -17.96
N VAL A 8 0.29 1.54 -16.88
CA VAL A 8 -1.09 1.18 -16.51
C VAL A 8 -1.89 2.40 -16.05
N PRO A 9 -1.50 3.13 -14.98
CA PRO A 9 -2.25 4.27 -14.48
C PRO A 9 -2.34 5.41 -15.50
N ILE A 10 -1.35 5.57 -16.37
CA ILE A 10 -1.39 6.59 -17.42
C ILE A 10 -2.55 6.34 -18.39
N GLN A 11 -2.82 5.09 -18.74
CA GLN A 11 -3.81 4.73 -19.75
C GLN A 11 -5.17 4.33 -19.15
N GLU A 12 -5.22 3.99 -17.86
CA GLU A 12 -6.44 3.54 -17.20
C GLU A 12 -7.51 4.63 -17.20
N HIS A 13 -8.71 4.30 -17.67
CA HIS A 13 -9.81 5.25 -17.84
C HIS A 13 -10.22 5.96 -16.53
N ASN A 14 -10.15 5.25 -15.41
CA ASN A 14 -10.53 5.79 -14.11
C ASN A 14 -9.40 6.54 -13.39
N GLU A 15 -8.21 6.63 -14.02
CA GLU A 15 -7.05 7.34 -13.49
C GLU A 15 -6.70 8.52 -14.42
N PHE A 16 -5.54 8.48 -15.11
CA PHE A 16 -5.16 9.60 -15.99
C PHE A 16 -5.91 9.60 -17.33
N ASN A 17 -6.37 8.45 -17.80
CA ASN A 17 -7.07 8.30 -19.10
C ASN A 17 -6.35 9.02 -20.25
N PHE A 18 -5.04 8.89 -20.32
CA PHE A 18 -4.24 9.62 -21.28
C PHE A 18 -3.49 8.68 -22.24
N ASN A 19 -3.45 9.06 -23.52
CA ASN A 19 -2.75 8.27 -24.52
C ASN A 19 -1.23 8.53 -24.48
N LEU A 20 -0.44 7.47 -24.32
CA LEU A 20 1.02 7.54 -24.26
C LEU A 20 1.64 8.22 -25.49
N LEU A 21 1.11 7.98 -26.70
CA LEU A 21 1.62 8.62 -27.90
C LEU A 21 1.42 10.14 -27.89
N LYS A 22 0.35 10.61 -27.24
CA LYS A 22 0.12 12.06 -27.07
C LYS A 22 1.09 12.65 -26.04
N ILE A 23 1.41 11.93 -24.97
CA ILE A 23 2.43 12.37 -24.01
C ILE A 23 3.77 12.48 -24.71
N GLU A 24 4.18 11.44 -25.42
CA GLU A 24 5.43 11.42 -26.18
C GLU A 24 5.50 12.58 -27.16
N SER A 25 4.45 12.80 -27.96
CA SER A 25 4.38 13.90 -28.92
C SER A 25 4.54 15.28 -28.27
N ARG A 26 3.95 15.50 -27.09
CA ARG A 26 4.10 16.73 -26.32
C ARG A 26 5.52 16.90 -25.80
N LEU A 27 6.09 15.85 -25.19
CA LEU A 27 7.43 15.91 -24.61
C LEU A 27 8.52 16.03 -25.66
N LYS A 28 8.34 15.51 -26.87
CA LYS A 28 9.25 15.74 -28.00
C LYS A 28 9.31 17.22 -28.43
N GLN A 29 8.30 18.03 -28.11
CA GLN A 29 8.29 19.47 -28.37
C GLN A 29 8.97 20.28 -27.26
N ASP A 30 9.21 19.70 -26.10
CA ASP A 30 9.95 20.31 -25.01
C ASP A 30 11.45 20.05 -25.16
N SER A 31 12.17 21.10 -25.55
CA SER A 31 13.62 21.03 -25.80
C SER A 31 14.41 20.64 -24.54
N TYR A 32 13.97 21.07 -23.37
CA TYR A 32 14.60 20.70 -22.10
C TYR A 32 14.43 19.19 -21.82
N PHE A 33 13.21 18.68 -21.97
CA PHE A 33 12.95 17.24 -21.81
C PHE A 33 13.81 16.42 -22.79
N VAL A 34 13.81 16.77 -24.07
CA VAL A 34 14.58 16.05 -25.10
C VAL A 34 16.09 16.07 -24.79
N HIS A 35 16.61 17.23 -24.37
CA HIS A 35 18.00 17.34 -23.96
C HIS A 35 18.34 16.45 -22.78
N MET A 36 17.53 16.48 -21.73
CA MET A 36 17.74 15.67 -20.53
C MET A 36 17.57 14.17 -20.79
N ALA A 37 16.58 13.78 -21.59
CA ALA A 37 16.38 12.39 -21.99
C ALA A 37 17.60 11.83 -22.72
N LYS A 38 18.10 12.53 -23.71
CA LYS A 38 19.33 12.15 -24.45
C LYS A 38 20.57 12.11 -23.58
N LYS A 39 20.69 13.05 -22.63
CA LYS A 39 21.85 13.09 -21.72
C LYS A 39 21.82 11.88 -20.76
N THR A 40 20.65 11.48 -20.28
CA THR A 40 20.49 10.44 -19.27
C THR A 40 20.40 9.04 -19.89
N TYR A 41 19.77 8.93 -21.05
CA TYR A 41 19.50 7.68 -21.76
C TYR A 41 19.91 7.81 -23.24
N PRO A 42 21.22 7.95 -23.56
CA PRO A 42 21.70 8.32 -24.90
C PRO A 42 21.32 7.31 -25.99
N ASP A 43 21.24 6.04 -25.63
CA ASP A 43 20.96 4.93 -26.55
C ASP A 43 19.48 4.57 -26.69
N ASN A 44 18.60 5.35 -26.04
CA ASN A 44 17.16 5.06 -26.00
C ASN A 44 16.34 6.17 -26.68
N GLU A 45 15.18 5.78 -27.17
CA GLU A 45 14.18 6.73 -27.64
C GLU A 45 13.65 7.60 -26.47
N PRO A 46 13.29 8.87 -26.71
CA PRO A 46 12.85 9.77 -25.65
C PRO A 46 11.67 9.27 -24.80
N TYR A 47 10.76 8.46 -25.37
CA TYR A 47 9.64 7.91 -24.60
C TYR A 47 10.09 6.95 -23.49
N PHE A 48 11.22 6.28 -23.66
CA PHE A 48 11.80 5.43 -22.63
C PHE A 48 12.13 6.25 -21.38
N ALA A 49 12.58 7.48 -21.54
CA ALA A 49 12.89 8.38 -20.42
C ALA A 49 11.68 8.64 -19.53
N ILE A 50 10.45 8.62 -20.06
CA ILE A 50 9.22 8.83 -19.28
C ILE A 50 9.09 7.73 -18.23
N THR A 51 9.03 6.47 -18.67
CA THR A 51 8.83 5.33 -17.78
C THR A 51 10.03 5.10 -16.87
N ALA A 52 11.24 5.24 -17.40
CA ALA A 52 12.47 5.05 -16.64
C ALA A 52 12.67 6.12 -15.56
N SER A 53 12.34 7.38 -15.85
CA SER A 53 12.46 8.46 -14.86
C SER A 53 11.43 8.33 -13.73
N ILE A 54 10.18 8.03 -14.06
CA ILE A 54 9.14 7.80 -13.05
C ILE A 54 9.52 6.60 -12.19
N ALA A 55 9.89 5.48 -12.79
CA ALA A 55 10.32 4.28 -12.06
C ALA A 55 11.56 4.54 -11.19
N SER A 56 12.50 5.37 -11.66
CA SER A 56 13.67 5.77 -10.88
C SER A 56 13.27 6.62 -9.68
N PHE A 57 12.34 7.54 -9.85
CA PHE A 57 11.79 8.32 -8.74
C PHE A 57 11.07 7.41 -7.73
N GLU A 58 10.19 6.51 -8.17
CA GLU A 58 9.49 5.56 -7.31
C GLU A 58 10.46 4.72 -6.47
N ARG A 59 11.61 4.30 -7.05
CA ARG A 59 12.66 3.57 -6.30
C ARG A 59 13.31 4.39 -5.20
N THR A 60 13.23 5.71 -5.24
CA THR A 60 13.72 6.57 -4.15
C THR A 60 12.74 6.67 -2.97
N LEU A 61 11.49 6.30 -3.20
CA LEU A 61 10.43 6.38 -2.19
C LEU A 61 10.53 5.20 -1.20
N VAL A 62 11.59 5.19 -0.40
CA VAL A 62 11.86 4.14 0.60
C VAL A 62 11.60 4.69 1.98
N SER A 63 10.54 4.18 2.65
CA SER A 63 10.21 4.47 4.04
C SER A 63 10.84 3.40 4.94
N ASN A 64 11.92 3.73 5.63
CA ASN A 64 12.73 2.81 6.43
C ASN A 64 13.30 3.40 7.73
N GLN A 65 12.75 4.54 8.18
CA GLN A 65 13.20 5.26 9.36
C GLN A 65 12.06 5.50 10.37
N SER A 66 11.10 4.57 10.42
CA SER A 66 10.05 4.59 11.43
C SER A 66 10.61 4.23 12.81
N ARG A 67 9.86 4.51 13.89
CA ARG A 67 10.23 4.09 15.24
C ARG A 67 10.43 2.58 15.34
N PHE A 68 9.61 1.80 14.62
CA PHE A 68 9.76 0.35 14.56
C PHE A 68 11.06 -0.06 13.85
N ASP A 69 11.46 0.63 12.77
CA ASP A 69 12.75 0.37 12.11
C ASP A 69 13.92 0.65 13.06
N TYR A 70 13.89 1.74 13.82
CA TYR A 70 14.91 2.02 14.84
C TYR A 70 14.97 0.94 15.92
N TYR A 71 13.81 0.46 16.39
CA TYR A 71 13.72 -0.64 17.34
C TYR A 71 14.37 -1.92 16.80
N LEU A 72 14.05 -2.32 15.56
CA LEU A 72 14.63 -3.51 14.92
C LEU A 72 16.15 -3.43 14.77
N ASN A 73 16.68 -2.23 14.57
CA ASN A 73 18.12 -1.99 14.43
C ASN A 73 18.84 -1.76 15.78
N GLY A 74 18.15 -1.90 16.91
CA GLY A 74 18.71 -1.65 18.24
C GLY A 74 19.01 -0.18 18.56
N LEU A 75 18.46 0.75 17.76
CA LEU A 75 18.68 2.20 17.86
C LEU A 75 17.52 2.92 18.58
N GLY A 76 16.52 2.20 19.06
CA GLY A 76 15.36 2.75 19.73
C GLY A 76 14.63 1.72 20.57
N THR A 77 13.61 2.17 21.30
CA THR A 77 12.78 1.31 22.15
C THR A 77 11.30 1.48 21.83
N LEU A 78 10.52 0.43 22.05
CA LEU A 78 9.07 0.47 22.10
C LEU A 78 8.63 0.54 23.56
N ASN A 79 7.58 1.30 23.84
CA ASN A 79 6.94 1.26 25.16
C ASN A 79 6.12 -0.06 25.30
N ASP A 80 5.63 -0.33 26.52
CA ASP A 80 4.92 -1.59 26.81
C ASP A 80 3.67 -1.80 25.94
N GLN A 81 2.91 -0.74 25.63
CA GLN A 81 1.72 -0.86 24.80
C GLN A 81 2.07 -1.19 23.34
N GLU A 82 3.09 -0.54 22.80
CA GLU A 82 3.61 -0.78 21.46
C GLU A 82 4.20 -2.19 21.33
N ARG A 83 4.95 -2.64 22.35
CA ARG A 83 5.55 -3.97 22.38
C ARG A 83 4.47 -5.07 22.44
N LEU A 84 3.47 -4.93 23.31
CA LEU A 84 2.36 -5.87 23.40
C LEU A 84 1.53 -5.88 22.10
N GLY A 85 1.34 -4.72 21.46
CA GLY A 85 0.70 -4.63 20.16
C GLY A 85 1.50 -5.32 19.06
N MET A 86 2.83 -5.18 19.08
CA MET A 86 3.73 -5.91 18.17
C MET A 86 3.59 -7.43 18.37
N GLU A 87 3.64 -7.90 19.62
CA GLU A 87 3.47 -9.32 19.93
C GLU A 87 2.13 -9.86 19.43
N LEU A 88 1.04 -9.11 19.62
CA LEU A 88 -0.27 -9.45 19.06
C LEU A 88 -0.25 -9.52 17.54
N PHE A 89 0.33 -8.52 16.88
CA PHE A 89 0.39 -8.42 15.42
C PHE A 89 1.10 -9.63 14.79
N PHE A 90 2.18 -10.10 15.40
CA PHE A 90 2.94 -11.26 14.93
C PHE A 90 2.45 -12.61 15.50
N SER A 91 1.38 -12.62 16.31
CA SER A 91 0.86 -13.82 16.93
C SER A 91 -0.07 -14.62 16.01
N ALA A 92 -0.20 -15.92 16.29
CA ALA A 92 -1.21 -16.78 15.68
C ALA A 92 -2.66 -16.43 16.09
N LYS A 93 -2.84 -15.59 17.14
CA LYS A 93 -4.17 -15.13 17.56
C LYS A 93 -4.78 -14.21 16.50
N THR A 94 -3.98 -13.28 15.96
CA THR A 94 -4.45 -12.25 15.03
C THR A 94 -4.15 -12.56 13.56
N ASN A 95 -3.09 -13.32 13.27
CA ASN A 95 -2.59 -13.64 11.93
C ASN A 95 -2.28 -12.43 11.04
N CYS A 96 -2.14 -11.22 11.60
CA CYS A 96 -1.90 -10.01 10.82
C CYS A 96 -0.65 -10.12 9.92
N SER A 97 0.44 -10.66 10.48
CA SER A 97 1.73 -10.80 9.79
C SER A 97 1.74 -11.82 8.65
N HIS A 98 0.70 -12.67 8.50
CA HIS A 98 0.61 -13.58 7.36
C HIS A 98 0.44 -12.84 6.03
N CYS A 99 -0.35 -11.77 6.03
CA CYS A 99 -0.53 -10.92 4.86
C CYS A 99 0.34 -9.67 4.95
N HIS A 100 0.49 -9.11 6.15
CA HIS A 100 1.23 -7.88 6.41
C HIS A 100 2.61 -8.15 7.02
N GLY A 101 3.38 -9.05 6.38
CA GLY A 101 4.74 -9.39 6.78
C GLY A 101 5.82 -8.68 5.96
N GLY A 102 7.08 -8.94 6.32
CA GLY A 102 8.26 -8.43 5.60
C GLY A 102 8.49 -6.93 5.77
N PHE A 103 9.48 -6.42 5.03
CA PHE A 103 9.93 -5.03 5.13
C PHE A 103 8.81 -4.01 4.92
N ASN A 104 7.96 -4.23 3.93
CA ASN A 104 6.87 -3.31 3.60
C ASN A 104 5.54 -3.62 4.30
N PHE A 105 5.51 -4.58 5.22
CA PHE A 105 4.27 -5.01 5.87
C PHE A 105 3.18 -5.36 4.84
N THR A 106 3.56 -6.11 3.81
CA THR A 106 2.70 -6.67 2.77
C THR A 106 3.39 -7.84 2.10
N ASP A 107 2.63 -8.88 1.80
CA ASP A 107 3.07 -10.02 0.97
C ASP A 107 2.82 -9.79 -0.52
N TYR A 108 2.26 -8.61 -0.89
CA TYR A 108 1.86 -8.23 -2.25
C TYR A 108 0.81 -9.14 -2.89
N SER A 109 0.21 -10.06 -2.14
CA SER A 109 -0.87 -10.92 -2.60
C SER A 109 -2.19 -10.15 -2.78
N PHE A 110 -3.20 -10.86 -3.28
CA PHE A 110 -4.56 -10.36 -3.33
C PHE A 110 -5.42 -11.14 -2.35
N SER A 111 -6.25 -10.43 -1.60
CA SER A 111 -7.08 -11.03 -0.57
C SER A 111 -8.41 -10.31 -0.42
N ASN A 112 -9.43 -11.05 -0.01
CA ASN A 112 -10.71 -10.49 0.42
C ASN A 112 -10.75 -10.50 1.95
N ASN A 113 -10.74 -9.33 2.56
CA ASN A 113 -10.76 -9.16 4.00
C ASN A 113 -12.18 -9.13 4.61
N GLY A 114 -13.20 -9.40 3.81
CA GLY A 114 -14.58 -9.38 4.27
C GLY A 114 -15.18 -7.99 4.52
N ALA A 115 -14.45 -6.92 4.20
CA ALA A 115 -14.97 -5.55 4.34
C ALA A 115 -15.86 -5.13 3.15
N VAL A 116 -15.78 -5.85 2.05
CA VAL A 116 -16.35 -5.44 0.76
C VAL A 116 -17.83 -5.75 0.66
N THR A 117 -18.63 -4.73 0.38
CA THR A 117 -19.95 -4.91 -0.24
C THR A 117 -19.72 -4.97 -1.75
N ILE A 118 -19.73 -6.16 -2.33
CA ILE A 118 -19.35 -6.47 -3.73
C ILE A 118 -20.21 -5.73 -4.78
N LYS A 119 -21.18 -4.93 -4.38
CA LYS A 119 -22.19 -4.36 -5.29
C LYS A 119 -21.61 -3.46 -6.38
N ASN A 120 -20.50 -2.78 -6.14
CA ASN A 120 -19.98 -1.75 -7.06
C ASN A 120 -18.53 -1.99 -7.52
N ASP A 121 -17.75 -2.82 -6.84
CA ASP A 121 -16.38 -3.13 -7.21
C ASP A 121 -16.07 -4.59 -6.95
N SER A 122 -15.80 -5.31 -8.03
CA SER A 122 -15.46 -6.72 -7.97
C SER A 122 -13.98 -7.00 -7.72
N GLY A 123 -13.17 -5.96 -7.53
CA GLY A 123 -11.73 -6.08 -7.28
C GLY A 123 -10.99 -6.73 -8.45
N ARG A 124 -10.07 -7.61 -8.14
CA ARG A 124 -9.23 -8.31 -9.11
C ARG A 124 -10.02 -9.07 -10.20
N TYR A 125 -11.24 -9.54 -9.88
CA TYR A 125 -12.12 -10.19 -10.85
C TYR A 125 -12.34 -9.34 -12.12
N ARG A 126 -12.35 -8.02 -12.03
CA ARG A 126 -12.48 -7.12 -13.19
C ARG A 126 -11.43 -7.39 -14.28
N ILE A 127 -10.26 -7.88 -13.87
CA ILE A 127 -9.13 -8.13 -14.78
C ILE A 127 -9.02 -9.62 -15.14
N THR A 128 -9.21 -10.51 -14.16
CA THR A 128 -8.95 -11.95 -14.34
C THR A 128 -10.17 -12.72 -14.85
N HIS A 129 -11.38 -12.22 -14.57
CA HIS A 129 -12.65 -12.92 -14.78
C HIS A 129 -12.75 -14.29 -14.07
N LEU A 130 -11.88 -14.54 -13.09
CA LEU A 130 -11.92 -15.74 -12.24
C LEU A 130 -12.83 -15.49 -11.04
N THR A 131 -13.83 -16.33 -10.84
CA THR A 131 -14.79 -16.19 -9.72
C THR A 131 -14.12 -16.22 -8.36
N SER A 132 -12.98 -16.91 -8.22
CA SER A 132 -12.14 -16.89 -7.01
C SER A 132 -11.60 -15.51 -6.68
N ASP A 133 -11.47 -14.60 -7.65
CA ASP A 133 -10.88 -13.28 -7.49
C ASP A 133 -11.94 -12.19 -7.16
N ILE A 134 -13.21 -12.57 -7.02
CA ILE A 134 -14.27 -11.64 -6.67
C ILE A 134 -14.01 -11.04 -5.28
N GLY A 135 -13.96 -9.69 -5.21
CA GLY A 135 -13.74 -8.95 -3.98
C GLY A 135 -12.31 -9.04 -3.44
N GLN A 136 -11.37 -9.59 -4.20
CA GLN A 136 -9.97 -9.57 -3.83
C GLN A 136 -9.31 -8.25 -4.24
N PHE A 137 -8.60 -7.65 -3.28
CA PHE A 137 -7.79 -6.44 -3.46
C PHE A 137 -6.36 -6.73 -3.05
N LYS A 138 -5.42 -5.99 -3.64
CA LYS A 138 -4.01 -6.12 -3.27
C LYS A 138 -3.82 -5.77 -1.79
N VAL A 139 -3.12 -6.63 -1.05
CA VAL A 139 -2.74 -6.37 0.34
C VAL A 139 -1.84 -5.13 0.37
N PRO A 140 -2.26 -4.03 1.01
CA PRO A 140 -1.48 -2.80 1.03
C PRO A 140 -0.32 -2.89 2.02
N SER A 141 0.69 -2.06 1.81
CA SER A 141 1.70 -1.81 2.83
C SER A 141 1.07 -1.16 4.06
N LEU A 142 1.53 -1.52 5.26
CA LEU A 142 1.15 -0.80 6.49
C LEU A 142 2.16 0.28 6.90
N ARG A 143 3.21 0.51 6.11
CA ARG A 143 4.08 1.66 6.37
C ARG A 143 3.28 2.94 6.27
N ASN A 144 3.45 3.81 7.27
CA ASN A 144 2.73 5.08 7.39
C ASN A 144 1.20 4.95 7.50
N VAL A 145 0.68 3.75 7.81
CA VAL A 145 -0.76 3.47 7.82
C VAL A 145 -1.56 4.42 8.72
N ALA A 146 -0.99 4.91 9.81
CA ALA A 146 -1.66 5.85 10.71
C ALA A 146 -2.01 7.21 10.06
N LEU A 147 -1.42 7.54 8.92
CA LEU A 147 -1.59 8.82 8.23
C LEU A 147 -2.37 8.72 6.91
N THR A 148 -2.79 7.52 6.53
CA THR A 148 -3.39 7.25 5.21
C THR A 148 -4.91 7.05 5.26
N ALA A 149 -5.58 7.58 6.27
CA ALA A 149 -7.05 7.63 6.29
C ALA A 149 -7.61 8.43 5.09
N PRO A 150 -8.80 8.07 4.55
CA PRO A 150 -9.67 6.95 4.95
C PRO A 150 -9.14 5.58 4.46
N TYR A 151 -9.62 4.51 5.09
CA TYR A 151 -9.16 3.14 4.89
C TYR A 151 -10.14 2.30 4.07
N MET A 152 -9.69 1.10 3.67
CA MET A 152 -10.27 0.15 2.72
C MET A 152 -10.12 0.65 1.27
N HIS A 153 -10.44 -0.24 0.31
CA HIS A 153 -10.31 0.07 -1.12
C HIS A 153 -11.24 1.22 -1.58
N ASP A 154 -12.32 1.45 -0.86
CA ASP A 154 -13.36 2.44 -1.15
C ASP A 154 -13.36 3.64 -0.18
N GLY A 155 -12.42 3.69 0.76
CA GLY A 155 -12.37 4.73 1.78
C GLY A 155 -13.51 4.69 2.79
N SER A 156 -14.21 3.56 2.94
CA SER A 156 -15.42 3.44 3.76
C SER A 156 -15.19 3.53 5.27
N ILE A 157 -13.94 3.41 5.74
CA ILE A 157 -13.59 3.45 7.16
C ILE A 157 -12.70 4.66 7.46
N GLY A 158 -13.16 5.52 8.37
CA GLY A 158 -12.52 6.81 8.65
C GLY A 158 -11.32 6.76 9.58
N SER A 159 -11.17 5.72 10.41
CA SER A 159 -10.11 5.64 11.41
C SER A 159 -9.46 4.26 11.50
N LEU A 160 -8.19 4.23 11.90
CA LEU A 160 -7.44 2.98 12.10
C LEU A 160 -8.07 2.12 13.20
N LYS A 161 -8.59 2.75 14.23
CA LYS A 161 -9.34 2.07 15.31
C LYS A 161 -10.55 1.32 14.76
N GLU A 162 -11.35 1.93 13.89
CA GLU A 162 -12.51 1.28 13.26
C GLU A 162 -12.08 0.13 12.34
N VAL A 163 -10.95 0.24 11.65
CA VAL A 163 -10.36 -0.87 10.89
C VAL A 163 -10.08 -2.07 11.81
N LEU A 164 -9.42 -1.83 12.94
CA LEU A 164 -9.11 -2.90 13.91
C LEU A 164 -10.39 -3.53 14.49
N VAL A 165 -11.40 -2.72 14.77
CA VAL A 165 -12.73 -3.22 15.21
C VAL A 165 -13.38 -4.09 14.13
N SER A 166 -13.28 -3.71 12.86
CA SER A 166 -13.79 -4.52 11.74
C SER A 166 -13.08 -5.86 11.64
N TYR A 167 -11.74 -5.89 11.73
CA TYR A 167 -10.98 -7.14 11.77
C TYR A 167 -11.29 -7.99 13.01
N ASN A 168 -11.50 -7.36 14.17
CA ASN A 168 -11.88 -8.06 15.40
C ASN A 168 -13.19 -8.83 15.27
N LYS A 169 -14.12 -8.33 14.45
CA LYS A 169 -15.39 -8.97 14.12
C LYS A 169 -15.29 -10.05 13.02
N GLY A 170 -14.12 -10.22 12.42
CA GLY A 170 -13.91 -11.18 11.33
C GLY A 170 -14.40 -10.69 9.95
N GLY A 171 -14.46 -9.37 9.74
CA GLY A 171 -15.01 -8.75 8.54
C GLY A 171 -16.54 -8.66 8.58
N ASN A 172 -17.11 -7.94 7.63
CA ASN A 172 -18.55 -7.66 7.59
C ASN A 172 -19.33 -8.62 6.67
N ASN A 173 -18.66 -9.30 5.76
CA ASN A 173 -19.26 -10.17 4.77
C ASN A 173 -18.62 -11.55 4.78
N LYS A 174 -19.42 -12.55 5.06
CA LYS A 174 -19.02 -13.97 4.93
C LYS A 174 -19.10 -14.41 3.45
N ALA A 175 -18.42 -13.67 2.55
CA ALA A 175 -18.36 -14.08 1.16
C ALA A 175 -17.51 -15.36 1.03
N TYR A 176 -17.89 -16.25 0.12
CA TYR A 176 -17.13 -17.49 -0.13
C TYR A 176 -15.68 -17.25 -0.56
N THR A 177 -15.37 -16.05 -1.07
CA THR A 177 -14.01 -15.61 -1.46
C THR A 177 -13.23 -14.97 -0.31
N GLN A 178 -13.85 -14.81 0.88
CA GLN A 178 -13.15 -14.24 2.04
C GLN A 178 -11.97 -15.12 2.44
N ASN A 179 -10.84 -14.49 2.75
CA ASN A 179 -9.66 -15.19 3.23
C ASN A 179 -9.97 -15.91 4.55
N HIS A 180 -9.66 -17.19 4.62
CA HIS A 180 -9.95 -18.05 5.79
C HIS A 180 -9.20 -17.62 7.06
N LEU A 181 -8.16 -16.82 6.97
CA LEU A 181 -7.45 -16.23 8.12
C LEU A 181 -8.24 -15.08 8.75
N ILE A 182 -9.21 -14.49 8.02
CA ILE A 182 -10.06 -13.42 8.54
C ILE A 182 -11.23 -14.06 9.30
N LYS A 183 -11.12 -14.03 10.60
CA LYS A 183 -12.10 -14.62 11.54
C LYS A 183 -12.26 -13.69 12.74
N GLU A 184 -13.29 -13.91 13.52
CA GLU A 184 -13.47 -13.21 14.80
C GLU A 184 -12.28 -13.47 15.74
N LEU A 185 -11.67 -12.39 16.24
CA LEU A 185 -10.43 -12.45 17.02
C LEU A 185 -10.68 -12.40 18.52
N GLN A 186 -11.84 -11.89 18.95
CA GLN A 186 -12.24 -11.74 20.36
C GLN A 186 -11.21 -10.94 21.18
N LEU A 187 -10.66 -9.87 20.57
CA LEU A 187 -9.74 -8.98 21.26
C LEU A 187 -10.51 -8.01 22.15
N SER A 188 -9.97 -7.75 23.34
CA SER A 188 -10.44 -6.71 24.23
C SER A 188 -10.10 -5.31 23.67
N ASP A 189 -10.79 -4.28 24.18
CA ASP A 189 -10.48 -2.87 23.82
C ASP A 189 -9.02 -2.50 24.13
N LYS A 190 -8.45 -3.08 25.18
CA LYS A 190 -7.03 -2.89 25.54
C LYS A 190 -6.11 -3.48 24.46
N GLU A 191 -6.39 -4.69 23.97
CA GLU A 191 -5.60 -5.33 22.91
C GLU A 191 -5.74 -4.60 21.58
N LEU A 192 -6.93 -4.09 21.26
CA LEU A 192 -7.13 -3.23 20.09
C LEU A 192 -6.31 -1.94 20.19
N ALA A 193 -6.29 -1.28 21.35
CA ALA A 193 -5.47 -0.08 21.57
C ALA A 193 -3.96 -0.38 21.47
N GLN A 194 -3.52 -1.57 21.92
CA GLN A 194 -2.14 -2.03 21.78
C GLN A 194 -1.75 -2.24 20.32
N LEU A 195 -2.62 -2.90 19.52
CA LEU A 195 -2.39 -3.04 18.08
C LEU A 195 -2.30 -1.68 17.39
N GLU A 196 -3.19 -0.75 17.71
CA GLU A 196 -3.16 0.61 17.17
C GLU A 196 -1.86 1.33 17.55
N ALA A 197 -1.42 1.20 18.82
CA ALA A 197 -0.15 1.76 19.28
C ALA A 197 1.04 1.21 18.48
N PHE A 198 1.08 -0.09 18.23
CA PHE A 198 2.11 -0.70 17.38
C PHE A 198 2.05 -0.16 15.94
N LEU A 199 0.88 -0.14 15.30
CA LEU A 199 0.74 0.35 13.93
C LEU A 199 1.16 1.81 13.78
N ASN A 200 0.98 2.64 14.81
CA ASN A 200 1.49 4.01 14.84
C ASN A 200 3.02 4.08 14.79
N THR A 201 3.73 3.06 15.31
CA THR A 201 5.20 3.01 15.23
C THR A 201 5.75 2.79 13.83
N LEU A 202 4.91 2.40 12.87
CA LEU A 202 5.28 2.23 11.46
C LEU A 202 5.31 3.54 10.68
N THR A 203 5.04 4.67 11.33
CA THR A 203 5.09 6.01 10.74
C THR A 203 6.53 6.51 10.64
N ASP A 204 6.93 6.88 9.43
CA ASP A 204 8.25 7.42 9.08
C ASP A 204 8.14 8.92 8.77
N TYR A 205 8.30 9.75 9.79
CA TYR A 205 8.23 11.20 9.62
C TYR A 205 9.37 11.76 8.77
N ASN A 206 10.54 11.11 8.77
CA ASN A 206 11.66 11.54 7.92
C ASN A 206 11.34 11.35 6.44
N PHE A 207 10.66 10.26 6.08
CA PHE A 207 10.17 10.04 4.73
C PHE A 207 9.10 11.07 4.34
N ILE A 208 8.06 11.24 5.17
CA ILE A 208 6.90 12.09 4.89
C ILE A 208 7.28 13.56 4.80
N GLN A 209 8.25 13.99 5.62
CA GLN A 209 8.71 15.39 5.67
C GLN A 209 9.89 15.68 4.77
N ASN A 210 10.36 14.69 3.99
CA ASN A 210 11.53 14.83 3.15
C ASN A 210 11.29 15.92 2.07
N PRO A 211 12.06 17.00 2.05
CA PRO A 211 11.87 18.10 1.09
C PRO A 211 12.06 17.67 -0.37
N LYS A 212 12.79 16.57 -0.61
CA LYS A 212 12.97 16.02 -1.98
C LYS A 212 11.68 15.46 -2.58
N PHE A 213 10.66 15.17 -1.76
CA PHE A 213 9.36 14.61 -2.17
C PHE A 213 8.23 15.65 -2.08
N LYS A 214 8.52 16.87 -1.64
CA LYS A 214 7.56 17.98 -1.58
C LYS A 214 7.71 18.86 -2.82
N HIS A 215 6.60 19.17 -3.46
CA HIS A 215 6.49 20.17 -4.53
C HIS A 215 5.71 21.36 -4.04
#